data_489bee55ef703568a07109c59defc19a
#
_entry.id   489bee55ef703568a07109c59defc19a
#
_cell.length_a   1.000
_cell.length_b   1.000
_cell.length_c   1.000
_cell.angle_alpha   90.00
_cell.angle_beta   90.00
_cell.angle_gamma   90.00
#
_symmetry.space_group_name_H-M   'P 1'
#
loop_
_entity.id
_entity.type
_entity.pdbx_description
1 polymer ?
#
loop_
_entity_poly.entity_id
_entity_poly.type
_entity_poly.pdbx_seq_one_letter_code
_entity_poly.pdbx_strand_id
1 'polypeptide(L)'
;MFKPVATFSIENFGCRATDADAAALRRSLLASGLSLLSDHQHADFVVLNSCTVTAAADSQAREAVRKIHRANPEARIIVTGCYAQRAPEEIASLDGVAWVVGNSHQTEIPELLRDFRGKQFAGSPGDASPTTTDFVALSALNTDAMSLERGPAKILTGDIFAQTSLQAAPQDGVAGDRTRPILKIQDGCDKRCSYCVIPFVRGRSRSLAPDVVVEEVRKLVRAGAKEIVLSGINLGSYGRDFQPRTTLNEMVRRILDETALEQLRFSSVEPQDVTEDFVGLVVSSERIARHFHIPLQSGSAKILRAMHRWYRPALYAERVNQIRHAIPDAAIGADVIVGFPGESDDDFRTTYEFIDVLPLTYLHVFSFSARPGTKAAEFDAPPVAATVIKDRARALRALSQRKATEFRASQSGRRLRAIALARGGTNWTEVLTSNYLKARIPGRHPANRWYDAEIFADEE
;
A
#
# COMPACT_ATOMS: atom_id res chain seq x y z
N MET A 1 -2.43 -29.26 -31.29
CA MET A 1 -2.73 -27.82 -31.36
C MET A 1 -2.52 -27.25 -29.98
N PHE A 2 -1.47 -26.46 -29.71
CA PHE A 2 -1.24 -25.84 -28.40
C PHE A 2 -2.40 -24.86 -28.16
N LYS A 3 -3.13 -25.05 -27.04
CA LYS A 3 -4.13 -24.06 -26.61
C LYS A 3 -3.39 -22.77 -26.29
N PRO A 4 -3.78 -21.60 -26.82
CA PRO A 4 -3.12 -20.35 -26.48
C PRO A 4 -3.24 -20.12 -24.97
N VAL A 5 -2.12 -19.72 -24.35
CA VAL A 5 -2.06 -19.40 -22.92
C VAL A 5 -2.79 -18.06 -22.73
N ALA A 6 -3.81 -18.03 -21.88
CA ALA A 6 -4.52 -16.78 -21.62
C ALA A 6 -3.60 -15.77 -20.94
N THR A 7 -3.77 -14.51 -21.29
CA THR A 7 -2.93 -13.40 -20.90
C THR A 7 -3.63 -12.50 -19.90
N PHE A 8 -2.86 -11.89 -19.00
CA PHE A 8 -3.38 -10.90 -18.07
C PHE A 8 -2.43 -9.71 -17.91
N SER A 9 -3.01 -8.57 -17.56
CA SER A 9 -2.25 -7.41 -17.06
C SER A 9 -2.82 -6.98 -15.70
N ILE A 10 -2.00 -6.28 -14.91
CA ILE A 10 -2.42 -5.73 -13.61
C ILE A 10 -2.16 -4.24 -13.58
N GLU A 11 -3.23 -3.48 -13.36
CA GLU A 11 -3.19 -2.05 -13.06
C GLU A 11 -3.39 -1.86 -11.55
N ASN A 12 -2.49 -1.14 -10.91
CA ASN A 12 -2.54 -0.94 -9.46
C ASN A 12 -2.63 0.53 -9.08
N PHE A 13 -3.64 0.86 -8.29
CA PHE A 13 -3.88 2.21 -7.76
C PHE A 13 -3.88 2.18 -6.25
N GLY A 14 -3.02 2.97 -5.62
CA GLY A 14 -3.12 3.19 -4.19
C GLY A 14 -1.82 3.19 -3.39
N CYS A 15 -1.84 2.54 -2.23
CA CYS A 15 -0.79 2.60 -1.23
C CYS A 15 0.13 1.36 -1.28
N ARG A 16 1.14 1.34 -0.41
CA ARG A 16 2.07 0.19 -0.30
C ARG A 16 1.38 -1.15 -0.02
N ALA A 17 0.23 -1.14 0.68
CA ALA A 17 -0.53 -2.37 0.92
C ALA A 17 -1.16 -2.90 -0.37
N THR A 18 -1.75 -2.04 -1.21
CA THR A 18 -2.28 -2.45 -2.52
C THR A 18 -1.18 -2.90 -3.48
N ASP A 19 0.03 -2.32 -3.39
CA ASP A 19 1.18 -2.81 -4.16
C ASP A 19 1.55 -4.25 -3.79
N ALA A 20 1.56 -4.56 -2.48
CA ALA A 20 1.80 -5.92 -2.02
C ALA A 20 0.69 -6.89 -2.44
N ASP A 21 -0.58 -6.46 -2.40
CA ASP A 21 -1.71 -7.26 -2.86
C ASP A 21 -1.61 -7.56 -4.36
N ALA A 22 -1.28 -6.55 -5.19
CA ALA A 22 -1.09 -6.73 -6.62
C ALA A 22 0.06 -7.71 -6.93
N ALA A 23 1.15 -7.67 -6.17
CA ALA A 23 2.28 -8.59 -6.32
C ALA A 23 1.89 -10.03 -5.96
N ALA A 24 1.12 -10.24 -4.87
CA ALA A 24 0.59 -11.55 -4.50
C ALA A 24 -0.31 -12.12 -5.60
N LEU A 25 -1.22 -11.29 -6.09
CA LEU A 25 -2.15 -11.67 -7.15
C LEU A 25 -1.42 -12.02 -8.45
N ARG A 26 -0.41 -11.23 -8.85
CA ARG A 26 0.45 -11.53 -10.00
C ARG A 26 1.04 -12.94 -9.88
N ARG A 27 1.65 -13.25 -8.75
CA ARG A 27 2.26 -14.56 -8.52
C ARG A 27 1.24 -15.69 -8.57
N SER A 28 0.07 -15.51 -7.96
CA SER A 28 -1.00 -16.52 -7.98
C SER A 28 -1.53 -16.77 -9.39
N LEU A 29 -1.67 -15.72 -10.21
CA LEU A 29 -2.11 -15.84 -11.60
C LEU A 29 -1.05 -16.53 -12.48
N LEU A 30 0.24 -16.19 -12.32
CA LEU A 30 1.34 -16.89 -12.99
C LEU A 30 1.37 -18.38 -12.60
N ALA A 31 1.25 -18.68 -11.31
CA ALA A 31 1.19 -20.07 -10.82
C ALA A 31 -0.03 -20.84 -11.35
N SER A 32 -1.11 -20.14 -11.70
CA SER A 32 -2.29 -20.73 -12.34
C SER A 32 -2.14 -20.92 -13.85
N GLY A 33 -0.96 -20.65 -14.42
CA GLY A 33 -0.63 -20.88 -15.82
C GLY A 33 -1.14 -19.79 -16.78
N LEU A 34 -1.38 -18.56 -16.29
CA LEU A 34 -1.62 -17.39 -17.13
C LEU A 34 -0.30 -16.68 -17.43
N SER A 35 -0.24 -15.95 -18.56
CA SER A 35 0.93 -15.16 -18.96
C SER A 35 0.71 -13.68 -18.71
N LEU A 36 1.69 -13.02 -18.06
CA LEU A 36 1.65 -11.59 -17.78
C LEU A 36 2.03 -10.78 -19.03
N LEU A 37 1.24 -9.77 -19.32
CA LEU A 37 1.57 -8.73 -20.31
C LEU A 37 1.88 -7.41 -19.60
N SER A 38 2.78 -6.62 -20.19
CA SER A 38 3.19 -5.32 -19.67
C SER A 38 2.13 -4.23 -19.88
N ASP A 39 1.24 -4.41 -20.86
CA ASP A 39 0.15 -3.48 -21.15
C ASP A 39 -1.20 -4.20 -21.20
N HIS A 40 -2.27 -3.43 -21.10
CA HIS A 40 -3.64 -3.93 -21.11
C HIS A 40 -4.26 -4.03 -22.52
N GLN A 41 -3.57 -3.54 -23.58
CA GLN A 41 -4.16 -3.44 -24.92
C GLN A 41 -4.39 -4.81 -25.58
N HIS A 42 -3.59 -5.81 -25.19
CA HIS A 42 -3.63 -7.15 -25.77
C HIS A 42 -3.94 -8.24 -24.74
N ALA A 43 -4.25 -7.84 -23.50
CA ALA A 43 -4.55 -8.80 -22.44
C ALA A 43 -5.98 -9.31 -22.51
N ASP A 44 -6.18 -10.63 -22.35
CA ASP A 44 -7.51 -11.24 -22.25
C ASP A 44 -8.21 -10.81 -20.94
N PHE A 45 -7.42 -10.63 -19.88
CA PHE A 45 -7.90 -10.20 -18.57
C PHE A 45 -7.12 -8.99 -18.09
N VAL A 46 -7.82 -7.99 -17.59
CA VAL A 46 -7.19 -6.83 -16.92
C VAL A 46 -7.65 -6.77 -15.49
N VAL A 47 -6.73 -6.95 -14.54
CA VAL A 47 -7.03 -6.86 -13.12
C VAL A 47 -6.67 -5.47 -12.64
N LEU A 48 -7.67 -4.72 -12.17
CA LEU A 48 -7.52 -3.40 -11.59
C LEU A 48 -7.62 -3.49 -10.08
N ASN A 49 -6.49 -3.35 -9.38
CA ASN A 49 -6.45 -3.32 -7.92
C ASN A 49 -6.61 -1.89 -7.41
N SER A 50 -7.69 -1.62 -6.70
CA SER A 50 -8.20 -0.28 -6.43
C SER A 50 -8.03 0.17 -4.97
N CYS A 51 -7.82 1.47 -4.78
CA CYS A 51 -7.85 2.15 -3.49
C CYS A 51 -9.15 2.94 -3.33
N THR A 52 -9.55 3.21 -2.07
CA THR A 52 -10.72 4.04 -1.74
C THR A 52 -10.46 4.97 -0.55
N VAL A 53 -9.20 5.25 -0.23
CA VAL A 53 -8.86 6.13 0.90
C VAL A 53 -9.31 7.57 0.66
N THR A 54 -9.38 7.99 -0.61
CA THR A 54 -9.90 9.30 -1.03
C THR A 54 -10.91 9.18 -2.17
N ALA A 55 -11.80 10.17 -2.33
CA ALA A 55 -12.71 10.26 -3.46
C ALA A 55 -11.96 10.39 -4.81
N ALA A 56 -10.79 11.02 -4.79
CA ALA A 56 -9.94 11.10 -5.97
C ALA A 56 -9.45 9.72 -6.41
N ALA A 57 -9.10 8.83 -5.48
CA ALA A 57 -8.70 7.46 -5.80
C ALA A 57 -9.84 6.67 -6.45
N ASP A 58 -11.07 6.81 -5.95
CA ASP A 58 -12.25 6.19 -6.57
C ASP A 58 -12.46 6.72 -8.01
N SER A 59 -12.33 8.05 -8.21
CA SER A 59 -12.46 8.66 -9.53
C SER A 59 -11.39 8.16 -10.51
N GLN A 60 -10.14 8.05 -10.05
CA GLN A 60 -9.04 7.50 -10.86
C GLN A 60 -9.30 6.04 -11.26
N ALA A 61 -9.82 5.22 -10.34
CA ALA A 61 -10.16 3.84 -10.64
C ALA A 61 -11.27 3.75 -11.71
N ARG A 62 -12.33 4.56 -11.61
CA ARG A 62 -13.40 4.60 -12.63
C ARG A 62 -12.89 5.10 -13.98
N GLU A 63 -12.03 6.09 -13.99
CA GLU A 63 -11.41 6.60 -15.21
C GLU A 63 -10.51 5.54 -15.87
N ALA A 64 -9.73 4.81 -15.08
CA ALA A 64 -8.90 3.71 -15.57
C ALA A 64 -9.74 2.61 -16.21
N VAL A 65 -10.85 2.18 -15.58
CA VAL A 65 -11.77 1.20 -16.18
C VAL A 65 -12.25 1.66 -17.56
N ARG A 66 -12.72 2.92 -17.67
CA ARG A 66 -13.19 3.48 -18.95
C ARG A 66 -12.07 3.56 -19.99
N LYS A 67 -10.85 3.89 -19.58
CA LYS A 67 -9.68 3.97 -20.47
C LYS A 67 -9.31 2.58 -20.98
N ILE A 68 -9.25 1.58 -20.10
CA ILE A 68 -8.94 0.19 -20.45
C ILE A 68 -9.99 -0.34 -21.42
N HIS A 69 -11.27 -0.19 -21.10
CA HIS A 69 -12.36 -0.67 -21.96
C HIS A 69 -12.34 -0.03 -23.36
N ARG A 70 -12.03 1.27 -23.45
CA ARG A 70 -11.88 1.95 -24.76
C ARG A 70 -10.67 1.45 -25.56
N ALA A 71 -9.57 1.14 -24.88
CA ALA A 71 -8.34 0.67 -25.52
C ALA A 71 -8.40 -0.80 -25.91
N ASN A 72 -9.14 -1.61 -25.16
CA ASN A 72 -9.33 -3.04 -25.40
C ASN A 72 -10.77 -3.45 -25.01
N PRO A 73 -11.75 -3.29 -25.94
CA PRO A 73 -13.15 -3.63 -25.66
C PRO A 73 -13.40 -5.12 -25.40
N GLU A 74 -12.50 -5.99 -25.87
CA GLU A 74 -12.59 -7.46 -25.69
C GLU A 74 -12.02 -7.91 -24.33
N ALA A 75 -11.21 -7.07 -23.68
CA ALA A 75 -10.65 -7.40 -22.38
C ALA A 75 -11.74 -7.53 -21.31
N ARG A 76 -11.63 -8.54 -20.48
CA ARG A 76 -12.48 -8.72 -19.31
C ARG A 76 -11.81 -8.04 -18.11
N ILE A 77 -12.45 -6.99 -17.61
CA ILE A 77 -11.92 -6.22 -16.50
C ILE A 77 -12.41 -6.82 -15.19
N ILE A 78 -11.47 -7.17 -14.32
CA ILE A 78 -11.69 -7.57 -12.93
C ILE A 78 -11.30 -6.41 -12.04
N VAL A 79 -12.23 -5.83 -11.32
CA VAL A 79 -11.90 -4.79 -10.33
C VAL A 79 -11.86 -5.40 -8.94
N THR A 80 -10.73 -5.23 -8.25
CA THR A 80 -10.53 -5.72 -6.89
C THR A 80 -9.99 -4.62 -5.98
N GLY A 81 -9.74 -4.94 -4.71
CA GLY A 81 -9.16 -4.00 -3.75
C GLY A 81 -10.19 -3.28 -2.88
N CYS A 82 -9.74 -2.19 -2.25
CA CYS A 82 -10.54 -1.49 -1.24
C CYS A 82 -11.82 -0.83 -1.79
N TYR A 83 -11.78 -0.32 -3.03
CA TYR A 83 -12.96 0.26 -3.65
C TYR A 83 -13.98 -0.82 -4.02
N ALA A 84 -13.52 -1.94 -4.56
CA ALA A 84 -14.39 -3.09 -4.85
C ALA A 84 -15.08 -3.64 -3.58
N GLN A 85 -14.41 -3.61 -2.43
CA GLN A 85 -15.01 -4.00 -1.15
C GLN A 85 -16.01 -2.97 -0.62
N ARG A 86 -15.76 -1.66 -0.86
CA ARG A 86 -16.61 -0.57 -0.32
C ARG A 86 -17.88 -0.34 -1.12
N ALA A 87 -17.77 -0.33 -2.43
CA ALA A 87 -18.85 0.10 -3.32
C ALA A 87 -18.89 -0.78 -4.59
N PRO A 88 -19.17 -2.09 -4.44
CA PRO A 88 -19.12 -3.03 -5.54
C PRO A 88 -20.15 -2.70 -6.63
N GLU A 89 -21.33 -2.21 -6.28
CA GLU A 89 -22.42 -1.89 -7.22
C GLU A 89 -22.05 -0.69 -8.12
N GLU A 90 -21.36 0.32 -7.57
CA GLU A 90 -20.86 1.46 -8.36
C GLU A 90 -19.91 0.99 -9.46
N ILE A 91 -19.06 0.01 -9.15
CA ILE A 91 -18.08 -0.53 -10.10
C ILE A 91 -18.73 -1.49 -11.08
N ALA A 92 -19.66 -2.32 -10.62
CA ALA A 92 -20.37 -3.30 -11.45
C ALA A 92 -21.20 -2.63 -12.56
N SER A 93 -21.61 -1.38 -12.38
CA SER A 93 -22.33 -0.61 -13.38
C SER A 93 -21.45 -0.03 -14.49
N LEU A 94 -20.12 -0.17 -14.41
CA LEU A 94 -19.20 0.38 -15.43
C LEU A 94 -19.06 -0.59 -16.61
N ASP A 95 -19.10 -0.02 -17.81
CA ASP A 95 -18.90 -0.79 -19.04
C ASP A 95 -17.53 -1.49 -19.06
N GLY A 96 -17.51 -2.75 -19.53
CA GLY A 96 -16.30 -3.56 -19.63
C GLY A 96 -15.90 -4.29 -18.35
N VAL A 97 -16.52 -4.01 -17.21
CA VAL A 97 -16.28 -4.76 -15.96
C VAL A 97 -17.01 -6.09 -16.04
N ALA A 98 -16.27 -7.18 -15.93
CA ALA A 98 -16.81 -8.54 -15.90
C ALA A 98 -17.00 -9.06 -14.46
N TRP A 99 -16.09 -8.71 -13.57
CA TRP A 99 -16.15 -9.10 -12.16
C TRP A 99 -15.72 -7.96 -11.23
N VAL A 100 -16.44 -7.85 -10.11
CA VAL A 100 -16.04 -7.04 -8.97
C VAL A 100 -15.73 -7.97 -7.80
N VAL A 101 -14.48 -8.02 -7.38
CA VAL A 101 -14.01 -8.95 -6.35
C VAL A 101 -13.47 -8.16 -5.17
N GLY A 102 -14.20 -8.14 -4.06
CA GLY A 102 -13.76 -7.45 -2.84
C GLY A 102 -12.52 -8.08 -2.21
N ASN A 103 -11.89 -7.35 -1.28
CA ASN A 103 -10.74 -7.87 -0.51
C ASN A 103 -11.06 -9.19 0.22
N SER A 104 -12.32 -9.44 0.56
CA SER A 104 -12.79 -10.67 1.18
C SER A 104 -12.64 -11.92 0.29
N HIS A 105 -12.61 -11.76 -1.03
CA HIS A 105 -12.55 -12.86 -2.03
C HIS A 105 -11.36 -12.74 -2.99
N GLN A 106 -10.41 -11.84 -2.73
CA GLN A 106 -9.29 -11.57 -3.63
C GLN A 106 -8.46 -12.82 -3.97
N THR A 107 -8.38 -13.76 -3.04
CA THR A 107 -7.66 -15.03 -3.20
C THR A 107 -8.33 -15.99 -4.18
N GLU A 108 -9.59 -15.78 -4.52
CA GLU A 108 -10.37 -16.61 -5.44
C GLU A 108 -10.20 -16.19 -6.91
N ILE A 109 -9.62 -15.02 -7.18
CA ILE A 109 -9.44 -14.51 -8.55
C ILE A 109 -8.72 -15.52 -9.47
N PRO A 110 -7.63 -16.21 -9.06
CA PRO A 110 -6.97 -17.19 -9.93
C PRO A 110 -7.86 -18.36 -10.30
N GLU A 111 -8.70 -18.83 -9.39
CA GLU A 111 -9.66 -19.92 -9.65
C GLU A 111 -10.78 -19.46 -10.56
N LEU A 112 -11.34 -18.28 -10.30
CA LEU A 112 -12.35 -17.64 -11.14
C LEU A 112 -11.91 -17.58 -12.62
N LEU A 113 -10.67 -17.16 -12.88
CA LEU A 113 -10.15 -17.05 -14.23
C LEU A 113 -9.86 -18.40 -14.86
N ARG A 114 -9.44 -19.41 -14.09
CA ARG A 114 -9.24 -20.78 -14.55
C ARG A 114 -10.55 -21.44 -14.95
N ASP A 115 -11.59 -21.31 -14.15
CA ASP A 115 -12.91 -21.88 -14.41
C ASP A 115 -13.57 -21.26 -15.65
N PHE A 116 -13.38 -19.95 -15.82
CA PHE A 116 -13.83 -19.26 -17.01
C PHE A 116 -13.18 -19.84 -18.29
N ARG A 117 -11.86 -20.11 -18.27
CA ARG A 117 -11.15 -20.78 -19.38
C ARG A 117 -11.72 -22.16 -19.68
N GLY A 118 -11.95 -22.96 -18.64
CA GLY A 118 -12.49 -24.32 -18.79
C GLY A 118 -13.81 -24.33 -19.57
N LYS A 119 -14.69 -23.37 -19.30
CA LYS A 119 -16.00 -23.25 -19.94
C LYS A 119 -15.92 -22.72 -21.38
N GLN A 120 -15.02 -21.80 -21.67
CA GLN A 120 -14.87 -21.22 -23.03
C GLN A 120 -14.28 -22.23 -24.05
N PHE A 121 -13.49 -23.19 -23.58
CA PHE A 121 -12.84 -24.20 -24.43
C PHE A 121 -13.52 -25.58 -24.38
N ALA A 122 -14.59 -25.73 -23.60
CA ALA A 122 -15.44 -26.93 -23.58
C ALA A 122 -16.59 -26.89 -24.61
N GLY A 123 -16.60 -25.91 -25.49
CA GLY A 123 -17.62 -25.73 -26.50
C GLY A 123 -17.47 -26.64 -27.71
N SER A 124 -18.12 -27.78 -27.68
CA SER A 124 -19.00 -28.37 -28.72
C SER A 124 -19.77 -29.53 -28.09
N PRO A 125 -21.07 -29.61 -28.18
CA PRO A 125 -21.83 -30.72 -27.63
C PRO A 125 -21.72 -31.93 -28.57
N GLY A 126 -20.88 -32.86 -28.15
CA GLY A 126 -20.75 -34.16 -28.74
C GLY A 126 -20.50 -35.19 -27.66
N ASP A 127 -21.57 -35.92 -27.30
CA ASP A 127 -21.60 -37.19 -26.57
C ASP A 127 -20.77 -37.33 -25.24
N ALA A 128 -21.45 -37.22 -24.13
CA ALA A 128 -21.23 -38.12 -22.99
C ALA A 128 -22.43 -38.10 -22.04
N SER A 129 -22.98 -39.27 -21.81
CA SER A 129 -24.02 -39.58 -20.80
C SER A 129 -23.60 -39.26 -19.39
N PRO A 130 -24.55 -38.97 -18.50
CA PRO A 130 -24.25 -38.56 -17.12
C PRO A 130 -23.94 -39.76 -16.23
N THR A 131 -22.81 -39.74 -15.51
CA THR A 131 -22.62 -40.56 -14.35
C THR A 131 -22.61 -39.66 -13.10
N THR A 132 -23.56 -39.95 -12.28
CA THR A 132 -23.85 -39.37 -10.95
C THR A 132 -22.71 -39.53 -9.98
N THR A 133 -22.31 -38.44 -9.31
CA THR A 133 -21.99 -38.42 -7.87
C THR A 133 -22.07 -36.99 -7.35
N ASP A 134 -22.86 -36.83 -6.31
CA ASP A 134 -23.19 -35.59 -5.62
C ASP A 134 -21.98 -34.89 -4.97
N PHE A 135 -21.73 -33.69 -5.39
CA PHE A 135 -21.27 -32.61 -4.55
C PHE A 135 -21.91 -31.32 -5.03
N VAL A 136 -22.70 -30.68 -4.15
CA VAL A 136 -23.26 -29.36 -4.41
C VAL A 136 -22.11 -28.35 -4.34
N ALA A 137 -21.40 -28.27 -5.44
CA ALA A 137 -20.49 -27.18 -5.74
C ALA A 137 -21.31 -25.94 -6.07
N LEU A 138 -20.70 -24.79 -5.96
CA LEU A 138 -21.12 -23.44 -6.37
C LEU A 138 -21.91 -23.32 -7.71
N SER A 139 -22.36 -24.38 -8.30
CA SER A 139 -23.08 -24.52 -9.58
C SER A 139 -24.59 -24.26 -9.50
N ALA A 140 -25.10 -23.80 -8.37
CA ALA A 140 -26.48 -23.29 -8.30
C ALA A 140 -26.63 -21.84 -8.81
N LEU A 141 -25.57 -21.25 -9.39
CA LEU A 141 -25.66 -20.02 -10.14
C LEU A 141 -25.88 -20.39 -11.62
N ASN A 142 -27.11 -20.23 -12.07
CA ASN A 142 -27.60 -20.43 -13.41
C ASN A 142 -26.54 -20.16 -14.50
N THR A 143 -26.16 -21.22 -15.19
CA THR A 143 -25.36 -21.18 -16.40
C THR A 143 -26.27 -21.35 -17.60
N ASP A 144 -26.86 -20.29 -18.06
CA ASP A 144 -27.30 -20.26 -19.45
C ASP A 144 -26.16 -19.75 -20.33
N ALA A 145 -25.83 -20.55 -21.26
CA ALA A 145 -24.72 -20.40 -22.17
C ALA A 145 -24.92 -19.22 -23.13
N MET A 146 -23.78 -18.61 -23.47
CA MET A 146 -23.60 -17.84 -24.70
C MET A 146 -24.66 -16.80 -25.02
N SER A 147 -24.62 -15.70 -24.27
CA SER A 147 -24.88 -14.40 -24.86
C SER A 147 -23.77 -13.46 -24.39
N LEU A 148 -23.27 -12.63 -25.28
CA LEU A 148 -22.52 -11.41 -25.02
C LEU A 148 -23.48 -10.45 -24.29
N GLU A 149 -24.01 -10.88 -23.16
CA GLU A 149 -24.91 -10.06 -22.38
C GLU A 149 -24.08 -8.99 -21.65
N ARG A 150 -24.24 -7.78 -22.12
CA ARG A 150 -23.97 -6.55 -21.40
C ARG A 150 -24.91 -6.45 -20.19
N GLY A 151 -24.70 -7.36 -19.26
CA GLY A 151 -25.36 -7.35 -17.95
C GLY A 151 -24.41 -6.78 -16.90
N PRO A 152 -24.91 -6.39 -15.71
CA PRO A 152 -24.06 -5.93 -14.63
C PRO A 152 -23.02 -6.99 -14.27
N ALA A 153 -21.79 -6.53 -13.94
CA ALA A 153 -20.68 -7.40 -13.57
C ALA A 153 -21.06 -8.33 -12.40
N LYS A 154 -20.48 -9.53 -12.37
CA LYS A 154 -20.64 -10.43 -11.22
C LYS A 154 -19.89 -9.87 -10.00
N ILE A 155 -20.58 -9.78 -8.87
CA ILE A 155 -20.01 -9.27 -7.61
C ILE A 155 -19.68 -10.44 -6.69
N LEU A 156 -18.42 -10.49 -6.22
CA LEU A 156 -17.93 -11.43 -5.21
C LEU A 156 -17.41 -10.61 -4.02
N THR A 157 -18.25 -10.39 -3.05
CA THR A 157 -17.93 -9.69 -1.81
C THR A 157 -18.58 -10.41 -0.62
N GLY A 158 -17.97 -10.29 0.56
CA GLY A 158 -18.49 -10.89 1.78
C GLY A 158 -18.04 -10.13 3.01
N ASP A 159 -18.33 -10.67 4.18
CA ASP A 159 -17.93 -10.07 5.44
C ASP A 159 -16.40 -10.05 5.57
N ILE A 160 -15.82 -8.88 5.42
CA ILE A 160 -14.37 -8.67 5.58
C ILE A 160 -13.88 -8.95 7.00
N PHE A 161 -14.76 -8.88 8.00
CA PHE A 161 -14.43 -9.17 9.40
C PHE A 161 -14.30 -10.69 9.68
N ALA A 162 -14.82 -11.52 8.81
CA ALA A 162 -14.63 -12.99 8.87
C ALA A 162 -13.22 -13.42 8.43
N GLN A 163 -12.45 -12.53 7.80
CA GLN A 163 -11.07 -12.82 7.38
C GLN A 163 -10.15 -12.90 8.60
N THR A 164 -9.64 -14.08 8.90
CA THR A 164 -8.79 -14.36 10.07
C THR A 164 -7.33 -14.60 9.72
N SER A 165 -7.00 -14.85 8.45
CA SER A 165 -5.64 -15.13 7.99
C SER A 165 -5.12 -14.07 7.03
N LEU A 166 -3.80 -13.89 7.04
CA LEU A 166 -3.08 -13.09 6.06
C LEU A 166 -2.23 -14.04 5.21
N GLN A 167 -2.39 -13.97 3.89
CA GLN A 167 -1.53 -14.68 2.98
C GLN A 167 -0.26 -13.88 2.72
N ALA A 168 0.88 -14.60 2.67
CA ALA A 168 2.13 -13.98 2.26
C ALA A 168 2.02 -13.46 0.82
N ALA A 169 2.40 -12.21 0.66
CA ALA A 169 2.43 -11.52 -0.62
C ALA A 169 3.85 -10.99 -0.87
N PRO A 170 4.86 -11.87 -1.09
CA PRO A 170 6.16 -11.38 -1.50
C PRO A 170 6.06 -10.87 -2.93
N GLN A 171 6.70 -9.73 -3.18
CA GLN A 171 6.95 -9.29 -4.54
C GLN A 171 7.99 -10.25 -5.15
N ASP A 172 7.80 -10.59 -6.41
CA ASP A 172 8.84 -11.26 -7.18
C ASP A 172 10.12 -10.43 -7.08
N GLY A 173 11.23 -11.10 -6.79
CA GLY A 173 12.50 -10.43 -6.55
C GLY A 173 12.85 -9.48 -7.68
N VAL A 174 13.93 -8.78 -7.56
CA VAL A 174 14.55 -7.69 -8.35
C VAL A 174 14.22 -7.56 -9.87
N ALA A 175 13.48 -8.47 -10.46
CA ALA A 175 13.06 -8.49 -11.86
C ALA A 175 11.81 -7.63 -12.17
N GLY A 176 11.21 -6.94 -11.19
CA GLY A 176 10.07 -6.03 -11.38
C GLY A 176 10.50 -4.56 -11.35
N ASP A 177 9.56 -3.66 -11.62
CA ASP A 177 9.75 -2.20 -11.66
C ASP A 177 10.27 -1.56 -10.35
N ARG A 178 10.38 -2.32 -9.26
CA ARG A 178 10.77 -1.81 -7.94
C ARG A 178 12.06 -2.45 -7.44
N THR A 179 13.07 -1.61 -7.26
CA THR A 179 14.37 -2.00 -6.68
C THR A 179 14.27 -2.52 -5.23
N ARG A 180 13.24 -2.11 -4.50
CA ARG A 180 13.03 -2.43 -3.09
C ARG A 180 11.68 -3.11 -2.91
N PRO A 181 11.65 -4.44 -2.76
CA PRO A 181 10.41 -5.18 -2.54
C PRO A 181 9.72 -4.77 -1.23
N ILE A 182 8.39 -4.77 -1.26
CA ILE A 182 7.56 -4.49 -0.09
C ILE A 182 7.02 -5.81 0.44
N LEU A 183 7.33 -6.16 1.68
CA LEU A 183 6.75 -7.32 2.34
C LEU A 183 5.65 -6.86 3.32
N LYS A 184 4.40 -7.15 2.97
CA LYS A 184 3.26 -6.88 3.86
C LYS A 184 3.17 -7.99 4.90
N ILE A 185 3.46 -7.65 6.16
CA ILE A 185 3.44 -8.58 7.30
C ILE A 185 2.21 -8.40 8.20
N GLN A 186 1.44 -7.33 7.99
CA GLN A 186 0.23 -7.02 8.76
C GLN A 186 -0.83 -6.41 7.85
N ASP A 187 -2.10 -6.75 8.04
CA ASP A 187 -3.25 -6.19 7.30
C ASP A 187 -4.44 -5.96 8.23
N GLY A 188 -5.39 -5.11 7.78
CA GLY A 188 -6.53 -4.70 8.59
C GLY A 188 -6.15 -3.78 9.76
N CYS A 189 -7.16 -3.26 10.47
CA CYS A 189 -6.93 -2.32 11.57
C CYS A 189 -8.10 -2.34 12.56
N ASP A 190 -7.81 -2.49 13.86
CA ASP A 190 -8.82 -2.44 14.92
C ASP A 190 -9.09 -1.01 15.43
N LYS A 191 -8.30 -0.02 14.98
CA LYS A 191 -8.54 1.37 15.32
C LYS A 191 -9.80 1.89 14.63
N ARG A 192 -10.50 2.78 15.29
CA ARG A 192 -11.75 3.38 14.83
C ARG A 192 -11.60 4.89 14.64
N CYS A 193 -10.54 5.30 13.92
CA CYS A 193 -10.38 6.71 13.54
C CYS A 193 -11.61 7.17 12.77
N SER A 194 -12.16 8.34 13.14
CA SER A 194 -13.48 8.78 12.66
C SER A 194 -13.58 8.98 11.15
N TYR A 195 -12.45 9.24 10.49
CA TYR A 195 -12.35 9.48 9.05
C TYR A 195 -11.98 8.23 8.23
N CYS A 196 -11.63 7.12 8.88
CA CYS A 196 -10.94 6.02 8.23
C CYS A 196 -11.89 4.90 7.81
N VAL A 197 -11.89 4.59 6.51
CA VAL A 197 -12.68 3.50 5.91
C VAL A 197 -11.98 2.13 6.01
N ILE A 198 -10.70 2.11 6.34
CA ILE A 198 -9.86 0.90 6.30
C ILE A 198 -10.43 -0.29 7.09
N PRO A 199 -10.94 -0.15 8.33
CA PRO A 199 -11.53 -1.28 9.04
C PRO A 199 -12.68 -1.95 8.28
N PHE A 200 -13.44 -1.18 7.50
CA PHE A 200 -14.60 -1.67 6.76
C PHE A 200 -14.25 -2.33 5.42
N VAL A 201 -13.04 -2.08 4.91
CA VAL A 201 -12.61 -2.62 3.61
C VAL A 201 -11.46 -3.63 3.72
N ARG A 202 -10.79 -3.69 4.89
CA ARG A 202 -9.68 -4.62 5.15
C ARG A 202 -9.87 -5.49 6.40
N GLY A 203 -10.93 -5.23 7.18
CA GLY A 203 -11.28 -6.00 8.36
C GLY A 203 -10.38 -5.75 9.57
N ARG A 204 -10.37 -6.72 10.49
CA ARG A 204 -9.58 -6.68 11.73
C ARG A 204 -8.07 -6.78 11.45
N SER A 205 -7.29 -6.30 12.41
CA SER A 205 -5.83 -6.49 12.41
C SER A 205 -5.49 -7.97 12.42
N ARG A 206 -4.65 -8.39 11.47
CA ARG A 206 -4.13 -9.74 11.38
C ARG A 206 -2.70 -9.72 10.87
N SER A 207 -1.88 -10.62 11.37
CA SER A 207 -0.45 -10.68 11.16
C SER A 207 -0.05 -11.92 10.37
N LEU A 208 1.02 -11.82 9.58
CA LEU A 208 1.63 -12.95 8.94
C LEU A 208 2.49 -13.71 9.96
N ALA A 209 2.37 -15.04 9.98
CA ALA A 209 3.08 -15.87 10.92
C ALA A 209 4.61 -15.61 10.88
N PRO A 210 5.30 -15.55 12.03
CA PRO A 210 6.72 -15.18 12.10
C PRO A 210 7.64 -16.02 11.22
N ASP A 211 7.44 -17.34 11.19
CA ASP A 211 8.26 -18.24 10.37
C ASP A 211 8.03 -17.99 8.86
N VAL A 212 6.80 -17.66 8.49
CA VAL A 212 6.49 -17.30 7.10
C VAL A 212 7.16 -15.96 6.72
N VAL A 213 7.18 -14.98 7.63
CA VAL A 213 7.90 -13.71 7.40
C VAL A 213 9.38 -13.96 7.16
N VAL A 214 10.04 -14.75 8.01
CA VAL A 214 11.47 -15.07 7.86
C VAL A 214 11.74 -15.78 6.54
N GLU A 215 10.93 -16.78 6.19
CA GLU A 215 11.11 -17.52 4.93
C GLU A 215 10.89 -16.63 3.69
N GLU A 216 9.91 -15.73 3.74
CA GLU A 216 9.71 -14.79 2.64
C GLU A 216 10.88 -13.79 2.50
N VAL A 217 11.43 -13.32 3.62
CA VAL A 217 12.67 -12.52 3.58
C VAL A 217 13.83 -13.31 3.00
N ARG A 218 14.02 -14.58 3.39
CA ARG A 218 15.05 -15.46 2.80
C ARG A 218 14.87 -15.65 1.30
N LYS A 219 13.63 -15.83 0.82
CA LYS A 219 13.32 -15.94 -0.62
C LYS A 219 13.72 -14.67 -1.37
N LEU A 220 13.33 -13.49 -0.84
CA LEU A 220 13.68 -12.21 -1.44
C LEU A 220 15.20 -11.98 -1.46
N VAL A 221 15.91 -12.33 -0.38
CA VAL A 221 17.37 -12.22 -0.32
C VAL A 221 18.04 -13.18 -1.32
N ARG A 222 17.57 -14.43 -1.42
CA ARG A 222 18.05 -15.38 -2.46
C ARG A 222 17.81 -14.88 -3.88
N ALA A 223 16.71 -14.16 -4.10
CA ALA A 223 16.39 -13.49 -5.37
C ALA A 223 17.21 -12.21 -5.59
N GLY A 224 18.10 -11.86 -4.66
CA GLY A 224 19.04 -10.73 -4.77
C GLY A 224 18.57 -9.42 -4.15
N ALA A 225 17.44 -9.38 -3.42
CA ALA A 225 17.01 -8.15 -2.77
C ALA A 225 18.03 -7.69 -1.72
N LYS A 226 18.41 -6.43 -1.78
CA LYS A 226 19.36 -5.79 -0.86
C LYS A 226 18.66 -5.04 0.26
N GLU A 227 17.56 -4.38 -0.05
CA GLU A 227 16.68 -3.69 0.91
C GLU A 227 15.26 -4.24 0.78
N ILE A 228 14.61 -4.50 1.91
CA ILE A 228 13.18 -4.87 2.01
C ILE A 228 12.45 -3.81 2.83
N VAL A 229 11.25 -3.43 2.38
CA VAL A 229 10.36 -2.54 3.12
C VAL A 229 9.29 -3.38 3.81
N LEU A 230 9.33 -3.48 5.14
CA LEU A 230 8.22 -4.05 5.92
C LEU A 230 7.03 -3.09 5.88
N SER A 231 5.88 -3.63 5.54
CA SER A 231 4.64 -2.86 5.40
C SER A 231 3.48 -3.50 6.15
N GLY A 232 2.54 -2.65 6.54
CA GLY A 232 1.27 -3.02 7.13
C GLY A 232 0.32 -1.83 7.12
N ILE A 233 -0.95 -2.09 7.35
CA ILE A 233 -1.95 -1.04 7.55
C ILE A 233 -1.72 -0.35 8.90
N ASN A 234 -1.37 -1.11 9.91
CA ASN A 234 -0.98 -0.65 11.24
C ASN A 234 0.19 -1.53 11.72
N LEU A 235 1.36 -1.28 11.16
CA LEU A 235 2.54 -2.15 11.32
C LEU A 235 2.89 -2.39 12.80
N GLY A 236 2.75 -1.37 13.67
CA GLY A 236 2.99 -1.49 15.11
C GLY A 236 2.02 -2.43 15.84
N SER A 237 0.93 -2.87 15.19
CA SER A 237 0.02 -3.88 15.76
C SER A 237 0.42 -5.32 15.44
N TYR A 238 1.50 -5.54 14.69
CA TYR A 238 1.97 -6.88 14.34
C TYR A 238 2.10 -7.79 15.57
N GLY A 239 1.57 -8.99 15.45
CA GLY A 239 1.68 -10.05 16.44
C GLY A 239 0.72 -9.96 17.62
N ARG A 240 -0.11 -8.90 17.72
CA ARG A 240 -1.10 -8.75 18.80
C ARG A 240 -2.23 -9.78 18.71
N ASP A 241 -2.47 -10.33 17.53
CA ASP A 241 -3.47 -11.35 17.21
C ASP A 241 -2.99 -12.79 17.45
N PHE A 242 -1.72 -12.99 17.77
CA PHE A 242 -1.18 -14.33 18.07
C PHE A 242 -1.35 -14.76 19.52
N GLN A 243 -1.29 -16.09 19.74
CA GLN A 243 -1.22 -16.74 21.04
C GLN A 243 -0.07 -17.77 21.05
N PRO A 244 1.03 -17.53 21.77
CA PRO A 244 1.35 -16.31 22.53
C PRO A 244 1.58 -15.11 21.63
N ARG A 245 1.36 -13.89 22.20
CA ARG A 245 1.60 -12.65 21.47
C ARG A 245 3.09 -12.49 21.15
N THR A 246 3.35 -11.85 20.02
CA THR A 246 4.69 -11.34 19.66
C THR A 246 4.60 -9.88 19.28
N THR A 247 5.73 -9.25 19.00
CA THR A 247 5.82 -7.82 18.68
C THR A 247 6.56 -7.59 17.37
N LEU A 248 6.39 -6.39 16.80
CA LEU A 248 7.17 -5.96 15.64
C LEU A 248 8.67 -6.01 15.94
N ASN A 249 9.10 -5.60 17.15
CA ASN A 249 10.51 -5.58 17.54
C ASN A 249 11.11 -7.00 17.58
N GLU A 250 10.38 -7.96 18.14
CA GLU A 250 10.81 -9.38 18.13
C GLU A 250 10.91 -9.93 16.72
N MET A 251 9.93 -9.61 15.86
CA MET A 251 9.97 -10.03 14.46
C MET A 251 11.17 -9.45 13.72
N VAL A 252 11.48 -8.17 13.96
CA VAL A 252 12.64 -7.51 13.34
C VAL A 252 13.95 -8.13 13.82
N ARG A 253 14.09 -8.42 15.12
CA ARG A 253 15.26 -9.14 15.67
C ARG A 253 15.43 -10.50 14.97
N ARG A 254 14.36 -11.27 14.84
CA ARG A 254 14.39 -12.54 14.10
C ARG A 254 14.84 -12.37 12.65
N ILE A 255 14.34 -11.36 11.93
CA ILE A 255 14.79 -11.09 10.55
C ILE A 255 16.29 -10.82 10.52
N LEU A 256 16.79 -9.99 11.44
CA LEU A 256 18.21 -9.65 11.51
C LEU A 256 19.08 -10.86 11.85
N ASP A 257 18.64 -11.71 12.78
CA ASP A 257 19.39 -12.85 13.26
C ASP A 257 19.36 -14.05 12.29
N GLU A 258 18.21 -14.27 11.65
CA GLU A 258 17.96 -15.48 10.86
C GLU A 258 18.13 -15.27 9.35
N THR A 259 18.44 -14.06 8.89
CA THR A 259 18.58 -13.75 7.45
C THR A 259 19.80 -12.89 7.14
N ALA A 260 20.28 -13.00 5.90
CA ALA A 260 21.37 -12.15 5.40
C ALA A 260 20.86 -10.86 4.72
N LEU A 261 19.68 -10.35 5.09
CA LEU A 261 19.17 -9.10 4.54
C LEU A 261 20.12 -7.95 4.89
N GLU A 262 20.51 -7.17 3.89
CA GLU A 262 21.46 -6.07 4.09
C GLU A 262 20.81 -4.80 4.66
N GLN A 263 19.56 -4.50 4.30
CA GLN A 263 18.83 -3.37 4.87
C GLN A 263 17.32 -3.64 5.00
N LEU A 264 16.78 -3.32 6.17
CA LEU A 264 15.36 -3.32 6.48
C LEU A 264 14.86 -1.89 6.62
N ARG A 265 13.72 -1.57 6.01
CA ARG A 265 13.04 -0.29 6.17
C ARG A 265 11.61 -0.51 6.63
N PHE A 266 11.11 0.38 7.45
CA PHE A 266 9.71 0.37 7.88
C PHE A 266 8.84 1.24 6.97
N SER A 267 7.57 0.84 6.80
CA SER A 267 6.51 1.75 6.40
C SER A 267 6.10 2.64 7.59
N SER A 268 4.85 3.08 7.64
CA SER A 268 4.37 3.93 8.73
C SER A 268 4.24 3.15 10.04
N VAL A 269 4.69 3.76 11.15
CA VAL A 269 4.53 3.28 12.52
C VAL A 269 3.80 4.35 13.32
N GLU A 270 2.76 3.96 14.05
CA GLU A 270 1.96 4.89 14.83
C GLU A 270 2.75 5.49 16.00
N PRO A 271 2.46 6.74 16.42
CA PRO A 271 3.25 7.42 17.46
C PRO A 271 3.37 6.65 18.78
N GLN A 272 2.32 5.93 19.19
CA GLN A 272 2.33 5.12 20.40
C GLN A 272 3.18 3.84 20.29
N ASP A 273 3.45 3.39 19.08
CA ASP A 273 4.25 2.19 18.81
C ASP A 273 5.75 2.55 18.61
N VAL A 274 6.08 3.85 18.53
CA VAL A 274 7.45 4.35 18.55
C VAL A 274 7.91 4.44 20.02
N THR A 275 8.23 3.30 20.58
CA THR A 275 8.73 3.17 21.97
C THR A 275 10.24 3.34 22.04
N GLU A 276 10.79 3.47 23.26
CA GLU A 276 12.24 3.46 23.48
C GLU A 276 12.91 2.20 22.94
N ASP A 277 12.28 1.03 23.17
CA ASP A 277 12.76 -0.25 22.62
C ASP A 277 12.77 -0.26 21.09
N PHE A 278 11.75 0.34 20.43
CA PHE A 278 11.73 0.45 18.97
C PHE A 278 12.85 1.37 18.45
N VAL A 279 13.06 2.54 19.07
CA VAL A 279 14.13 3.45 18.69
C VAL A 279 15.50 2.81 18.99
N GLY A 280 15.67 2.17 20.14
CA GLY A 280 16.87 1.43 20.52
C GLY A 280 17.20 0.29 19.53
N LEU A 281 16.19 -0.41 19.03
CA LEU A 281 16.36 -1.42 17.99
C LEU A 281 16.92 -0.82 16.69
N VAL A 282 16.44 0.36 16.27
CA VAL A 282 16.97 1.03 15.07
C VAL A 282 18.40 1.52 15.29
N VAL A 283 18.72 2.00 16.49
CA VAL A 283 20.09 2.42 16.87
C VAL A 283 21.06 1.23 16.88
N SER A 284 20.59 0.05 17.33
CA SER A 284 21.44 -1.11 17.54
C SER A 284 21.94 -1.80 16.28
N SER A 285 21.38 -1.46 15.10
CA SER A 285 21.73 -2.15 13.85
C SER A 285 21.80 -1.19 12.65
N GLU A 286 22.96 -1.17 11.99
CA GLU A 286 23.14 -0.47 10.70
C GLU A 286 22.34 -1.10 9.56
N ARG A 287 21.84 -2.31 9.76
CA ARG A 287 20.94 -3.00 8.81
C ARG A 287 19.50 -2.48 8.87
N ILE A 288 19.18 -1.56 9.76
CA ILE A 288 17.88 -0.88 9.81
C ILE A 288 18.04 0.53 9.25
N ALA A 289 17.18 0.87 8.29
CA ALA A 289 17.19 2.18 7.65
C ALA A 289 16.85 3.30 8.66
N ARG A 290 17.63 4.38 8.67
CA ARG A 290 17.44 5.55 9.54
C ARG A 290 16.30 6.45 9.04
N HIS A 291 15.14 5.85 8.88
CA HIS A 291 13.96 6.49 8.32
C HIS A 291 12.73 6.09 9.11
N PHE A 292 11.99 7.07 9.60
CA PHE A 292 10.74 6.90 10.31
C PHE A 292 9.63 7.63 9.57
N HIS A 293 8.48 7.00 9.44
CA HIS A 293 7.26 7.64 8.97
C HIS A 293 6.19 7.48 10.04
N ILE A 294 5.80 8.60 10.67
CA ILE A 294 4.95 8.63 11.86
C ILE A 294 3.75 9.52 11.57
N PRO A 295 2.55 8.95 11.32
CA PRO A 295 1.36 9.73 10.98
C PRO A 295 0.95 10.68 12.13
N LEU A 296 1.01 12.00 11.89
CA LEU A 296 0.58 13.03 12.85
C LEU A 296 -0.92 13.32 12.75
N GLN A 297 -1.44 13.41 11.55
CA GLN A 297 -2.80 13.80 11.16
C GLN A 297 -3.15 15.27 11.45
N SER A 298 -2.95 15.78 12.68
CA SER A 298 -3.14 17.18 13.07
C SER A 298 -2.29 17.54 14.29
N GLY A 299 -1.86 18.78 14.42
CA GLY A 299 -1.22 19.34 15.62
C GLY A 299 -2.24 19.87 16.66
N SER A 300 -3.51 20.03 16.29
CA SER A 300 -4.57 20.47 17.20
C SER A 300 -5.10 19.29 18.03
N ALA A 301 -5.04 19.41 19.36
CA ALA A 301 -5.60 18.43 20.27
C ALA A 301 -7.12 18.27 20.12
N LYS A 302 -7.84 19.34 19.73
CA LYS A 302 -9.27 19.32 19.44
C LYS A 302 -9.54 18.46 18.22
N ILE A 303 -8.80 18.66 17.12
CA ILE A 303 -8.98 17.91 15.87
C ILE A 303 -8.55 16.46 16.04
N LEU A 304 -7.43 16.16 16.70
CA LEU A 304 -7.03 14.77 17.01
C LEU A 304 -8.09 14.03 17.80
N ARG A 305 -8.74 14.68 18.77
CA ARG A 305 -9.86 14.08 19.54
C ARG A 305 -11.05 13.80 18.63
N ALA A 306 -11.43 14.74 17.75
CA ALA A 306 -12.51 14.56 16.77
C ALA A 306 -12.19 13.45 15.77
N MET A 307 -10.92 13.30 15.39
CA MET A 307 -10.40 12.20 14.56
C MET A 307 -10.36 10.85 15.28
N HIS A 308 -10.69 10.78 16.57
CA HIS A 308 -10.51 9.60 17.43
C HIS A 308 -9.08 9.08 17.41
N ARG A 309 -8.08 10.00 17.46
CA ARG A 309 -6.67 9.60 17.61
C ARG A 309 -6.35 9.34 19.07
N TRP A 310 -5.57 8.26 19.31
CA TRP A 310 -5.27 7.73 20.65
C TRP A 310 -4.09 8.41 21.34
N TYR A 311 -3.56 9.48 20.74
CA TYR A 311 -2.43 10.24 21.29
C TYR A 311 -2.75 11.74 21.28
N ARG A 312 -1.96 12.47 22.08
CA ARG A 312 -1.98 13.94 22.12
C ARG A 312 -0.75 14.50 21.40
N PRO A 313 -0.77 15.76 20.96
CA PRO A 313 0.39 16.40 20.33
C PRO A 313 1.68 16.27 21.17
N ALA A 314 1.59 16.38 22.50
CA ALA A 314 2.76 16.24 23.39
C ALA A 314 3.46 14.88 23.25
N LEU A 315 2.72 13.76 23.21
CA LEU A 315 3.31 12.44 22.98
C LEU A 315 3.99 12.36 21.61
N TYR A 316 3.36 12.93 20.58
CA TYR A 316 3.95 12.95 19.26
C TYR A 316 5.28 13.71 19.24
N ALA A 317 5.32 14.91 19.83
CA ALA A 317 6.54 15.71 19.95
C ALA A 317 7.63 14.97 20.72
N GLU A 318 7.28 14.31 21.83
CA GLU A 318 8.19 13.48 22.62
C GLU A 318 8.84 12.40 21.74
N ARG A 319 8.05 11.65 20.98
CA ARG A 319 8.54 10.55 20.10
C ARG A 319 9.47 11.05 19.00
N VAL A 320 9.09 12.15 18.34
CA VAL A 320 9.89 12.76 17.27
C VAL A 320 11.23 13.27 17.82
N ASN A 321 11.21 13.95 18.99
CA ASN A 321 12.41 14.44 19.64
C ASN A 321 13.31 13.30 20.15
N GLN A 322 12.73 12.23 20.68
CA GLN A 322 13.45 11.02 21.09
C GLN A 322 14.23 10.41 19.90
N ILE A 323 13.58 10.27 18.74
CA ILE A 323 14.26 9.79 17.53
C ILE A 323 15.40 10.73 17.14
N ARG A 324 15.14 12.04 17.07
CA ARG A 324 16.15 13.03 16.67
C ARG A 324 17.36 13.03 17.61
N HIS A 325 17.12 12.86 18.92
CA HIS A 325 18.19 12.76 19.91
C HIS A 325 19.02 11.48 19.72
N ALA A 326 18.35 10.33 19.54
CA ALA A 326 19.01 9.03 19.42
C ALA A 326 19.70 8.84 18.04
N ILE A 327 19.12 9.42 16.98
CA ILE A 327 19.59 9.26 15.59
C ILE A 327 19.53 10.64 14.90
N PRO A 328 20.57 11.47 15.09
CA PRO A 328 20.55 12.86 14.61
C PRO A 328 20.38 13.04 13.10
N ASP A 329 20.74 12.05 12.31
CA ASP A 329 20.63 12.04 10.84
C ASP A 329 19.42 11.24 10.30
N ALA A 330 18.49 10.84 11.17
CA ALA A 330 17.28 10.16 10.73
C ALA A 330 16.34 11.07 9.92
N ALA A 331 15.78 10.55 8.83
CA ALA A 331 14.63 11.18 8.22
C ALA A 331 13.34 10.83 8.98
N ILE A 332 12.53 11.84 9.28
CA ILE A 332 11.26 11.69 10.00
C ILE A 332 10.15 12.32 9.19
N GLY A 333 9.30 11.50 8.59
CA GLY A 333 8.14 11.93 7.80
C GLY A 333 6.84 11.84 8.59
N ALA A 334 5.86 12.66 8.19
CA ALA A 334 4.52 12.66 8.78
C ALA A 334 3.42 12.75 7.73
N ASP A 335 2.26 12.15 8.04
CA ASP A 335 1.01 12.42 7.32
C ASP A 335 0.21 13.48 8.05
N VAL A 336 -0.37 14.43 7.32
CA VAL A 336 -1.22 15.50 7.86
C VAL A 336 -2.47 15.63 7.00
N ILE A 337 -3.63 15.76 7.65
CA ILE A 337 -4.93 16.01 7.00
C ILE A 337 -5.33 17.46 7.27
N VAL A 338 -5.69 18.19 6.21
CA VAL A 338 -6.26 19.53 6.29
C VAL A 338 -7.73 19.54 5.87
N GLY A 339 -8.51 20.43 6.47
CA GLY A 339 -9.93 20.57 6.16
C GLY A 339 -10.82 19.52 6.79
N PHE A 340 -10.39 18.93 7.91
CA PHE A 340 -11.24 18.05 8.69
C PHE A 340 -12.49 18.83 9.19
N PRO A 341 -13.71 18.23 9.23
CA PRO A 341 -14.91 18.92 9.67
C PRO A 341 -14.73 19.61 11.03
N GLY A 342 -15.05 20.90 11.11
CA GLY A 342 -14.88 21.71 12.31
C GLY A 342 -13.45 22.21 12.58
N GLU A 343 -12.50 22.02 11.64
CA GLU A 343 -11.15 22.61 11.72
C GLU A 343 -11.22 24.12 11.49
N SER A 344 -10.97 24.92 12.53
CA SER A 344 -10.90 26.37 12.45
C SER A 344 -9.54 26.85 11.94
N ASP A 345 -9.41 28.16 11.67
CA ASP A 345 -8.11 28.75 11.31
C ASP A 345 -7.10 28.66 12.47
N ASP A 346 -7.57 28.76 13.71
CA ASP A 346 -6.74 28.58 14.91
C ASP A 346 -6.25 27.12 15.03
N ASP A 347 -7.09 26.13 14.74
CA ASP A 347 -6.70 24.72 14.72
C ASP A 347 -5.63 24.47 13.65
N PHE A 348 -5.79 25.06 12.46
CA PHE A 348 -4.80 24.98 11.40
C PHE A 348 -3.48 25.66 11.77
N ARG A 349 -3.55 26.90 12.33
CA ARG A 349 -2.38 27.63 12.78
C ARG A 349 -1.61 26.83 13.84
N THR A 350 -2.32 26.29 14.84
CA THR A 350 -1.73 25.40 15.86
C THR A 350 -1.03 24.21 15.19
N THR A 351 -1.63 23.59 14.19
CA THR A 351 -1.04 22.47 13.44
C THR A 351 0.22 22.90 12.71
N TYR A 352 0.17 24.03 12.02
CA TYR A 352 1.31 24.58 11.27
C TYR A 352 2.50 24.88 12.19
N GLU A 353 2.27 25.65 13.26
CA GLU A 353 3.28 26.03 14.23
C GLU A 353 3.88 24.80 14.95
N PHE A 354 3.04 23.81 15.30
CA PHE A 354 3.48 22.57 15.89
C PHE A 354 4.42 21.78 14.97
N ILE A 355 4.10 21.69 13.69
CA ILE A 355 4.95 21.02 12.69
C ILE A 355 6.24 21.83 12.47
N ASP A 356 6.15 23.14 12.46
CA ASP A 356 7.28 24.02 12.19
C ASP A 356 8.42 23.85 13.18
N VAL A 357 8.11 23.75 14.46
CA VAL A 357 9.12 23.60 15.51
C VAL A 357 9.66 22.18 15.66
N LEU A 358 8.96 21.16 15.15
CA LEU A 358 9.39 19.77 15.26
C LEU A 358 10.48 19.43 14.23
N PRO A 359 11.44 18.55 14.56
CA PRO A 359 12.50 18.11 13.65
C PRO A 359 12.02 17.08 12.61
N LEU A 360 10.86 17.34 12.01
CA LEU A 360 10.35 16.59 10.86
C LEU A 360 11.14 16.95 9.61
N THR A 361 11.25 16.03 8.66
CA THR A 361 12.02 16.24 7.44
C THR A 361 11.16 16.35 6.18
N TYR A 362 9.95 15.83 6.20
CA TYR A 362 8.97 15.95 5.11
C TYR A 362 7.56 15.65 5.58
N LEU A 363 6.56 16.08 4.82
CA LEU A 363 5.15 15.81 5.07
C LEU A 363 4.47 15.22 3.84
N HIS A 364 3.55 14.31 4.07
CA HIS A 364 2.50 13.98 3.12
C HIS A 364 1.23 14.72 3.54
N VAL A 365 0.80 15.66 2.73
CA VAL A 365 -0.36 16.53 3.02
C VAL A 365 -1.57 16.05 2.24
N PHE A 366 -2.60 15.65 2.98
CA PHE A 366 -3.87 15.17 2.45
C PHE A 366 -4.98 16.18 2.73
N SER A 367 -5.78 16.47 1.71
CA SER A 367 -7.08 17.12 1.93
C SER A 367 -8.06 16.10 2.50
N PHE A 368 -8.83 16.49 3.50
CA PHE A 368 -9.90 15.65 4.03
C PHE A 368 -10.83 15.20 2.89
N SER A 369 -11.19 13.94 2.91
CA SER A 369 -12.12 13.35 1.97
C SER A 369 -13.15 12.52 2.74
N ALA A 370 -14.37 13.00 2.80
CA ALA A 370 -15.47 12.27 3.43
C ALA A 370 -15.65 10.91 2.76
N ARG A 371 -15.66 9.85 3.56
CA ARG A 371 -15.89 8.49 3.06
C ARG A 371 -17.23 7.98 3.59
N PRO A 372 -18.13 7.51 2.73
CA PRO A 372 -19.40 6.91 3.17
C PRO A 372 -19.16 5.82 4.23
N GLY A 373 -20.00 5.79 5.26
CA GLY A 373 -19.90 4.85 6.37
C GLY A 373 -18.84 5.20 7.43
N THR A 374 -18.15 6.32 7.31
CA THR A 374 -17.25 6.82 8.36
C THR A 374 -17.91 7.87 9.22
N LYS A 375 -17.64 7.87 10.53
CA LYS A 375 -18.21 8.84 11.46
C LYS A 375 -17.98 10.30 11.05
N ALA A 376 -16.80 10.62 10.52
CA ALA A 376 -16.47 11.98 10.11
C ALA A 376 -17.28 12.46 8.89
N ALA A 377 -17.83 11.56 8.09
CA ALA A 377 -18.74 11.92 7.00
C ALA A 377 -20.14 12.35 7.50
N GLU A 378 -20.48 12.00 8.74
CA GLU A 378 -21.78 12.24 9.39
C GLU A 378 -21.69 13.31 10.48
N PHE A 379 -20.53 13.96 10.63
CA PHE A 379 -20.37 14.99 11.65
C PHE A 379 -21.26 16.20 11.38
N ASP A 380 -22.03 16.59 12.39
CA ASP A 380 -22.75 17.86 12.43
C ASP A 380 -21.76 19.02 12.75
N ALA A 381 -20.83 19.25 11.84
CA ALA A 381 -19.84 20.30 11.91
C ALA A 381 -19.72 20.96 10.54
N PRO A 382 -19.57 22.30 10.48
CA PRO A 382 -19.48 23.00 9.20
C PRO A 382 -18.30 22.46 8.39
N PRO A 383 -18.52 22.11 7.11
CA PRO A 383 -17.42 21.72 6.23
C PRO A 383 -16.49 22.92 6.00
N VAL A 384 -15.21 22.66 5.95
CA VAL A 384 -14.22 23.67 5.57
C VAL A 384 -14.33 23.93 4.06
N ALA A 385 -14.38 25.21 3.65
CA ALA A 385 -14.49 25.59 2.25
C ALA A 385 -13.33 25.02 1.41
N ALA A 386 -13.60 24.56 0.21
CA ALA A 386 -12.61 23.93 -0.67
C ALA A 386 -11.40 24.84 -0.98
N THR A 387 -11.62 26.15 -1.10
CA THR A 387 -10.57 27.15 -1.28
C THR A 387 -9.65 27.20 -0.07
N VAL A 388 -10.20 27.21 1.16
CA VAL A 388 -9.44 27.19 2.42
C VAL A 388 -8.64 25.91 2.53
N ILE A 389 -9.23 24.74 2.22
CA ILE A 389 -8.51 23.46 2.21
C ILE A 389 -7.32 23.51 1.25
N LYS A 390 -7.51 24.07 0.04
CA LYS A 390 -6.45 24.20 -0.96
C LYS A 390 -5.31 25.09 -0.47
N ASP A 391 -5.64 26.20 0.18
CA ASP A 391 -4.64 27.14 0.70
C ASP A 391 -3.88 26.56 1.89
N ARG A 392 -4.56 25.91 2.82
CA ARG A 392 -3.92 25.16 3.93
C ARG A 392 -3.00 24.06 3.43
N ALA A 393 -3.45 23.30 2.43
CA ALA A 393 -2.63 22.25 1.82
C ALA A 393 -1.38 22.82 1.12
N ARG A 394 -1.51 23.99 0.46
CA ARG A 394 -0.38 24.69 -0.16
C ARG A 394 0.63 25.15 0.90
N ALA A 395 0.16 25.76 1.98
CA ALA A 395 1.02 26.23 3.07
C ALA A 395 1.83 25.08 3.70
N LEU A 396 1.19 23.93 4.00
CA LEU A 396 1.89 22.77 4.57
C LEU A 396 2.84 22.11 3.56
N ARG A 397 2.54 22.11 2.26
CA ARG A 397 3.48 21.61 1.25
C ARG A 397 4.71 22.50 1.14
N ALA A 398 4.54 23.83 1.22
CA ALA A 398 5.66 24.77 1.25
C ALA A 398 6.52 24.56 2.51
N LEU A 399 5.89 24.36 3.68
CA LEU A 399 6.58 24.01 4.91
C LEU A 399 7.34 22.67 4.77
N SER A 400 6.73 21.67 4.16
CA SER A 400 7.37 20.37 3.88
C SER A 400 8.61 20.52 3.00
N GLN A 401 8.50 21.32 1.94
CA GLN A 401 9.64 21.59 1.04
C GLN A 401 10.78 22.27 1.77
N ARG A 402 10.50 23.30 2.58
CA ARG A 402 11.52 23.98 3.39
C ARG A 402 12.24 23.00 4.33
N LYS A 403 11.48 22.19 5.08
CA LYS A 403 12.06 21.17 5.97
C LYS A 403 12.89 20.12 5.24
N ALA A 404 12.46 19.70 4.05
CA ALA A 404 13.23 18.76 3.22
C ALA A 404 14.55 19.39 2.74
N THR A 405 14.53 20.65 2.35
CA THR A 405 15.74 21.41 1.95
C THR A 405 16.68 21.59 3.13
N GLU A 406 16.17 22.00 4.32
CA GLU A 406 16.96 22.13 5.55
C GLU A 406 17.59 20.79 5.94
N PHE A 407 16.84 19.69 5.88
CA PHE A 407 17.39 18.36 6.17
C PHE A 407 18.46 17.96 5.17
N ARG A 408 18.25 18.17 3.88
CA ARG A 408 19.27 17.90 2.85
C ARG A 408 20.54 18.73 3.10
N ALA A 409 20.39 20.03 3.35
CA ALA A 409 21.50 20.93 3.66
C ALA A 409 22.32 20.46 4.86
N SER A 410 21.66 19.95 5.91
CA SER A 410 22.32 19.37 7.08
C SER A 410 23.15 18.11 6.79
N GLN A 411 22.92 17.47 5.65
CA GLN A 411 23.66 16.28 5.20
C GLN A 411 24.67 16.61 4.10
N SER A 412 24.79 17.86 3.66
CA SER A 412 25.68 18.28 2.58
C SER A 412 27.14 17.96 2.89
N GLY A 413 27.89 17.51 1.88
CA GLY A 413 29.29 17.08 2.00
C GLY A 413 29.49 15.69 2.62
N ARG A 414 28.43 15.04 3.11
CA ARG A 414 28.52 13.66 3.64
C ARG A 414 28.47 12.64 2.50
N ARG A 415 29.31 11.61 2.61
CA ARG A 415 29.20 10.40 1.79
C ARG A 415 28.35 9.37 2.51
N LEU A 416 27.22 9.00 1.90
CA LEU A 416 26.27 8.08 2.49
C LEU A 416 26.10 6.84 1.59
N ARG A 417 26.06 5.67 2.21
CA ARG A 417 25.70 4.44 1.52
C ARG A 417 24.27 4.53 0.99
N ALA A 418 24.08 4.29 -0.30
CA ALA A 418 22.83 4.44 -1.00
C ALA A 418 22.58 3.28 -1.99
N ILE A 419 21.34 2.86 -2.12
CA ILE A 419 20.95 1.83 -3.09
C ILE A 419 20.56 2.47 -4.42
N ALA A 420 21.13 1.98 -5.53
CA ALA A 420 20.76 2.43 -6.87
C ALA A 420 19.35 1.98 -7.23
N LEU A 421 18.54 2.93 -7.69
CA LEU A 421 17.16 2.70 -8.13
C LEU A 421 17.13 2.37 -9.63
N ALA A 422 16.03 1.72 -10.09
CA ALA A 422 15.79 1.49 -11.51
C ALA A 422 15.34 2.78 -12.25
N ARG A 423 15.88 3.94 -11.81
CA ARG A 423 15.59 5.27 -12.37
C ARG A 423 16.87 6.01 -12.60
N GLY A 424 16.89 6.82 -13.65
CA GLY A 424 18.05 7.62 -13.99
C GLY A 424 17.89 8.27 -15.35
N GLY A 425 18.87 9.11 -15.71
CA GLY A 425 19.02 9.69 -17.05
C GLY A 425 20.03 8.93 -17.89
N THR A 426 20.44 9.54 -18.98
CA THR A 426 21.51 8.99 -19.84
C THR A 426 22.87 8.94 -19.15
N ASN A 427 23.15 9.92 -18.27
CA ASN A 427 24.46 10.11 -17.65
C ASN A 427 24.44 10.10 -16.12
N TRP A 428 23.35 9.65 -15.49
CA TRP A 428 23.24 9.57 -14.04
C TRP A 428 22.28 8.45 -13.62
N THR A 429 22.44 7.98 -12.39
CA THR A 429 21.54 7.01 -11.73
C THR A 429 21.02 7.60 -10.44
N GLU A 430 19.70 7.50 -10.19
CA GLU A 430 19.10 7.87 -8.92
C GLU A 430 19.44 6.82 -7.86
N VAL A 431 19.89 7.27 -6.70
CA VAL A 431 20.17 6.43 -5.54
C VAL A 431 19.37 6.90 -4.33
N LEU A 432 19.13 5.99 -3.38
CA LEU A 432 18.41 6.29 -2.14
C LEU A 432 19.25 5.87 -0.94
N THR A 433 19.47 6.82 -0.03
CA THR A 433 20.21 6.59 1.22
C THR A 433 19.39 5.88 2.28
N SER A 434 20.06 5.39 3.32
CA SER A 434 19.41 4.82 4.51
C SER A 434 18.44 5.83 5.16
N ASN A 435 18.81 7.10 5.24
CA ASN A 435 18.01 8.20 5.78
C ASN A 435 17.09 8.87 4.73
N TYR A 436 16.71 8.14 3.69
CA TYR A 436 15.67 8.49 2.72
C TYR A 436 15.96 9.67 1.80
N LEU A 437 17.20 10.13 1.72
CA LEU A 437 17.61 11.13 0.73
C LEU A 437 17.81 10.47 -0.62
N LYS A 438 17.28 11.10 -1.65
CA LYS A 438 17.59 10.78 -3.03
C LYS A 438 18.80 11.59 -3.46
N ALA A 439 19.72 10.97 -4.17
CA ALA A 439 20.84 11.63 -4.79
C ALA A 439 21.07 11.07 -6.19
N ARG A 440 21.85 11.76 -7.00
CA ARG A 440 22.28 11.33 -8.34
C ARG A 440 23.75 10.98 -8.31
N ILE A 441 24.10 9.82 -8.80
CA ILE A 441 25.51 9.47 -9.02
C ILE A 441 25.82 9.49 -10.53
N PRO A 442 27.00 9.97 -10.95
CA PRO A 442 27.39 10.02 -12.35
C PRO A 442 27.42 8.63 -13.00
N GLY A 443 26.99 8.55 -14.24
CA GLY A 443 26.99 7.32 -15.01
C GLY A 443 25.74 6.44 -14.82
N ARG A 444 25.62 5.44 -15.67
CA ARG A 444 24.56 4.42 -15.58
C ARG A 444 25.06 3.26 -14.74
N HIS A 445 24.37 2.98 -13.65
CA HIS A 445 24.69 1.92 -12.72
C HIS A 445 23.56 0.89 -12.63
N PRO A 446 23.86 -0.40 -12.43
CA PRO A 446 22.85 -1.42 -12.19
C PRO A 446 22.02 -1.09 -10.95
N ALA A 447 20.70 -1.20 -11.08
CA ALA A 447 19.79 -1.07 -9.95
C ALA A 447 20.06 -2.13 -8.88
N ASN A 448 19.60 -1.89 -7.64
CA ASN A 448 19.75 -2.81 -6.52
C ASN A 448 21.22 -3.15 -6.19
N ARG A 449 22.09 -2.16 -6.33
CA ARG A 449 23.50 -2.20 -5.89
C ARG A 449 23.75 -1.05 -4.95
N TRP A 450 24.68 -1.23 -4.02
CA TRP A 450 25.10 -0.19 -3.10
C TRP A 450 26.20 0.65 -3.72
N TYR A 451 26.11 1.95 -3.52
CA TYR A 451 27.09 2.95 -3.89
C TYR A 451 27.24 3.96 -2.77
N ASP A 452 28.40 4.59 -2.68
CA ASP A 452 28.59 5.77 -1.86
C ASP A 452 28.19 7.00 -2.65
N ALA A 453 27.22 7.73 -2.16
CA ALA A 453 26.73 8.95 -2.76
C ALA A 453 27.12 10.15 -1.89
N GLU A 454 27.73 11.15 -2.49
CA GLU A 454 27.93 12.43 -1.86
C GLU A 454 26.63 13.24 -1.94
N ILE A 455 26.24 13.87 -0.84
CA ILE A 455 24.99 14.65 -0.77
C ILE A 455 25.34 16.12 -1.02
N PHE A 456 24.67 16.74 -1.96
CA PHE A 456 24.77 18.16 -2.26
C PHE A 456 23.50 18.87 -1.83
N ALA A 457 23.64 20.11 -1.29
CA ALA A 457 22.51 20.89 -0.78
C ALA A 457 21.50 21.24 -1.89
N ASP A 458 22.00 21.54 -3.10
CA ASP A 458 21.23 22.09 -4.23
C ASP A 458 20.75 21.01 -5.22
N GLU A 459 20.89 19.72 -4.90
CA GLU A 459 20.48 18.63 -5.77
C GLU A 459 18.97 18.34 -5.57
N GLU A 460 18.16 18.50 -6.63
CA GLU A 460 16.73 18.14 -6.66
C GLU A 460 16.49 16.68 -7.05
#